data_3fbe4f57f21b529e70dad98489336d4e
#
_entry.id   3fbe4f57f21b529e70dad98489336d4e
#
_cell.length_a   1.000
_cell.length_b   1.000
_cell.length_c   1.000
_cell.angle_alpha   90.00
_cell.angle_beta   90.00
_cell.angle_gamma   90.00
#
_symmetry.space_group_name_H-M   'P 1'
#
loop_
_entity.id
_entity.type
_entity.pdbx_description
1 polymer ?
#
loop_
_entity_poly.entity_id
_entity_poly.type
_entity_poly.pdbx_seq_one_letter_code
_entity_poly.pdbx_strand_id
1 'polypeptide(L)'
;MDDYTFEKRKKVINELIHDKYYTPMKGKEIAMLLNVSKENRNDLYKVLDALVLEGKIGVTSKGKYCKNDKNILTGVFQSTDRGFGFVTVEGEDEDIFIRESDTCNALHQDKVQLVITCEKTEGRRREGRIIRILEHGMNQIVGIFQKNGAYGFVIPDNRKFSKDIFIPKDKIRSAVTGHKVVV
;
A
#
# COMPACT_ATOMS: atom_id res chain seq x y z
N MET A 1 16.81 -2.07 18.37
CA MET A 1 17.59 -3.05 17.58
C MET A 1 18.62 -2.26 16.80
N ASP A 2 19.93 -2.64 16.84
CA ASP A 2 20.96 -1.97 16.07
C ASP A 2 20.87 -2.32 14.57
N ASP A 3 21.44 -1.44 13.70
CA ASP A 3 21.36 -1.61 12.25
C ASP A 3 22.01 -2.91 11.75
N TYR A 4 23.09 -3.33 12.38
CA TYR A 4 23.77 -4.58 12.01
C TYR A 4 22.89 -5.81 12.23
N THR A 5 22.23 -5.88 13.38
CA THR A 5 21.31 -6.97 13.72
C THR A 5 20.09 -6.94 12.80
N PHE A 6 19.61 -5.75 12.44
CA PHE A 6 18.47 -5.58 11.53
C PHE A 6 18.78 -6.13 10.13
N GLU A 7 19.89 -5.73 9.54
CA GLU A 7 20.31 -6.19 8.21
C GLU A 7 20.59 -7.71 8.18
N LYS A 8 21.20 -8.24 9.23
CA LYS A 8 21.40 -9.68 9.36
C LYS A 8 20.08 -10.47 9.38
N ARG A 9 19.08 -9.97 10.12
CA ARG A 9 17.74 -10.57 10.17
C ARG A 9 17.03 -10.45 8.82
N LYS A 10 17.16 -9.34 8.12
CA LYS A 10 16.63 -9.18 6.76
C LYS A 10 17.19 -10.23 5.82
N LYS A 11 18.50 -10.45 5.85
CA LYS A 11 19.14 -11.47 5.01
C LYS A 11 18.56 -12.87 5.27
N VAL A 12 18.50 -13.28 6.53
CA VAL A 12 17.99 -14.61 6.92
C VAL A 12 16.52 -14.79 6.48
N ILE A 13 15.67 -13.81 6.72
CA ILE A 13 14.25 -13.87 6.36
C ILE A 13 14.06 -13.86 4.84
N ASN A 14 14.85 -13.07 4.14
CA ASN A 14 14.82 -13.05 2.68
C ASN A 14 15.25 -14.41 2.09
N GLU A 15 16.31 -15.02 2.60
CA GLU A 15 16.76 -16.36 2.20
C GLU A 15 15.68 -17.41 2.49
N LEU A 16 15.06 -17.39 3.67
CA LEU A 16 13.96 -18.28 4.04
C LEU A 16 12.79 -18.19 3.04
N ILE A 17 12.34 -16.97 2.71
CA ILE A 17 11.19 -16.78 1.83
C ILE A 17 11.53 -17.18 0.37
N HIS A 18 12.80 -17.09 -0.03
CA HIS A 18 13.25 -17.52 -1.36
C HIS A 18 13.66 -19.01 -1.44
N ASP A 19 13.61 -19.74 -0.32
CA ASP A 19 13.85 -21.19 -0.34
C ASP A 19 12.84 -21.91 -1.24
N LYS A 20 13.28 -22.96 -1.95
CA LYS A 20 12.45 -23.71 -2.90
C LYS A 20 11.26 -24.42 -2.28
N TYR A 21 11.34 -24.74 -0.99
CA TYR A 21 10.28 -25.42 -0.25
C TYR A 21 9.38 -24.45 0.52
N TYR A 22 9.68 -23.15 0.49
CA TYR A 22 8.88 -22.17 1.19
C TYR A 22 7.49 -22.05 0.57
N THR A 23 6.46 -22.11 1.41
CA THR A 23 5.08 -21.83 1.04
C THR A 23 4.62 -20.51 1.66
N PRO A 24 3.78 -19.70 0.98
CA PRO A 24 3.33 -18.43 1.52
C PRO A 24 2.71 -18.55 2.91
N MET A 25 3.26 -17.82 3.89
CA MET A 25 2.90 -17.86 5.31
C MET A 25 2.50 -16.49 5.84
N LYS A 26 1.62 -16.45 6.86
CA LYS A 26 1.35 -15.22 7.62
C LYS A 26 2.51 -14.93 8.57
N GLY A 27 2.69 -13.66 8.97
CA GLY A 27 3.76 -13.29 9.89
C GLY A 27 3.77 -14.05 11.21
N LYS A 28 2.60 -14.47 11.71
CA LYS A 28 2.51 -15.35 12.89
C LYS A 28 3.09 -16.75 12.65
N GLU A 29 2.88 -17.30 11.46
CA GLU A 29 3.40 -18.61 11.06
C GLU A 29 4.91 -18.55 10.87
N ILE A 30 5.44 -17.48 10.29
CA ILE A 30 6.88 -17.22 10.18
C ILE A 30 7.51 -17.05 11.57
N ALA A 31 6.84 -16.34 12.49
CA ALA A 31 7.31 -16.18 13.87
C ALA A 31 7.41 -17.54 14.61
N MET A 32 6.45 -18.44 14.36
CA MET A 32 6.48 -19.80 14.93
C MET A 32 7.59 -20.63 14.29
N LEU A 33 7.75 -20.60 12.99
CA LEU A 33 8.78 -21.32 12.25
C LEU A 33 10.19 -20.91 12.71
N LEU A 34 10.41 -19.60 12.93
CA LEU A 34 11.68 -19.06 13.39
C LEU A 34 11.84 -19.06 14.93
N ASN A 35 10.89 -19.65 15.66
CA ASN A 35 10.86 -19.67 17.12
C ASN A 35 11.06 -18.27 17.77
N VAL A 36 10.42 -17.25 17.19
CA VAL A 36 10.50 -15.87 17.68
C VAL A 36 9.58 -15.69 18.88
N SER A 37 10.15 -15.27 20.03
CA SER A 37 9.40 -14.99 21.26
C SER A 37 8.36 -13.90 21.03
N LYS A 38 7.30 -13.86 21.85
CA LYS A 38 6.21 -12.85 21.73
C LYS A 38 6.73 -11.42 21.79
N GLU A 39 7.74 -11.16 22.60
CA GLU A 39 8.37 -9.85 22.79
C GLU A 39 9.10 -9.35 21.53
N ASN A 40 9.69 -10.27 20.78
CA ASN A 40 10.48 -9.96 19.57
C ASN A 40 9.66 -9.97 18.26
N ARG A 41 8.35 -10.25 18.35
CA ARG A 41 7.50 -10.29 17.14
C ARG A 41 7.39 -8.94 16.43
N ASN A 42 7.38 -7.85 17.17
CA ASN A 42 7.34 -6.52 16.57
C ASN A 42 8.60 -6.25 15.71
N ASP A 43 9.74 -6.73 16.14
CA ASP A 43 10.97 -6.61 15.37
C ASP A 43 10.94 -7.47 14.10
N LEU A 44 10.36 -8.68 14.17
CA LEU A 44 10.13 -9.50 12.99
C LEU A 44 9.22 -8.79 11.98
N TYR A 45 8.13 -8.18 12.43
CA TYR A 45 7.22 -7.43 11.53
C TYR A 45 7.91 -6.24 10.88
N LYS A 46 8.74 -5.49 11.62
CA LYS A 46 9.54 -4.40 11.04
C LYS A 46 10.47 -4.88 9.93
N VAL A 47 11.10 -6.05 10.13
CA VAL A 47 11.97 -6.64 9.10
C VAL A 47 11.17 -7.10 7.88
N LEU A 48 10.04 -7.76 8.09
CA LEU A 48 9.16 -8.19 7.00
C LEU A 48 8.64 -6.99 6.20
N ASP A 49 8.21 -5.93 6.88
CA ASP A 49 7.72 -4.70 6.23
C ASP A 49 8.84 -3.99 5.46
N ALA A 50 10.07 -3.94 6.00
CA ALA A 50 11.22 -3.40 5.28
C ALA A 50 11.53 -4.19 4.00
N LEU A 51 11.51 -5.53 4.05
CA LEU A 51 11.74 -6.37 2.87
C LEU A 51 10.65 -6.19 1.81
N VAL A 52 9.40 -5.96 2.24
CA VAL A 52 8.28 -5.64 1.34
C VAL A 52 8.47 -4.25 0.72
N LEU A 53 8.86 -3.25 1.51
CA LEU A 53 9.15 -1.89 1.03
C LEU A 53 10.29 -1.85 0.01
N GLU A 54 11.30 -2.70 0.19
CA GLU A 54 12.43 -2.87 -0.73
C GLU A 54 12.06 -3.71 -1.97
N GLY A 55 10.83 -4.23 -2.06
CA GLY A 55 10.42 -5.09 -3.16
C GLY A 55 11.10 -6.46 -3.20
N LYS A 56 11.80 -6.86 -2.12
CA LYS A 56 12.50 -8.15 -2.06
C LYS A 56 11.55 -9.33 -1.84
N ILE A 57 10.46 -9.10 -1.11
CA ILE A 57 9.40 -10.09 -0.89
C ILE A 57 8.04 -9.48 -1.19
N GLY A 58 7.08 -10.32 -1.54
CA GLY A 58 5.70 -9.92 -1.80
C GLY A 58 4.75 -10.29 -0.66
N VAL A 59 3.52 -9.76 -0.74
CA VAL A 59 2.41 -10.16 0.14
C VAL A 59 1.20 -10.46 -0.72
N THR A 60 0.63 -11.65 -0.56
CA THR A 60 -0.58 -12.07 -1.26
C THR A 60 -1.81 -11.30 -0.78
N SER A 61 -2.91 -11.33 -1.54
CA SER A 61 -4.21 -10.75 -1.15
C SER A 61 -4.76 -11.30 0.18
N LYS A 62 -4.29 -12.47 0.61
CA LYS A 62 -4.64 -13.10 1.91
C LYS A 62 -3.70 -12.71 3.05
N GLY A 63 -2.80 -11.76 2.84
CA GLY A 63 -1.83 -11.29 3.83
C GLY A 63 -0.72 -12.28 4.16
N LYS A 64 -0.37 -13.16 3.23
CA LYS A 64 0.74 -14.11 3.37
C LYS A 64 1.98 -13.57 2.66
N TYR A 65 3.13 -13.63 3.31
CA TYR A 65 4.42 -13.28 2.71
C TYR A 65 4.85 -14.37 1.72
N CYS A 66 5.36 -13.96 0.57
CA CYS A 66 5.76 -14.85 -0.51
C CYS A 66 7.00 -14.31 -1.22
N LYS A 67 7.61 -15.15 -2.07
CA LYS A 67 8.61 -14.66 -3.02
C LYS A 67 8.01 -13.51 -3.81
N ASN A 68 8.83 -12.51 -4.09
CA ASN A 68 8.45 -11.52 -5.07
C ASN A 68 8.58 -12.18 -6.44
N ASP A 69 7.51 -12.83 -6.90
CA ASP A 69 7.43 -13.31 -8.28
C ASP A 69 7.59 -12.08 -9.19
N LYS A 70 8.22 -12.26 -10.35
CA LYS A 70 8.48 -11.17 -11.34
C LYS A 70 7.25 -10.35 -11.71
N ASN A 71 6.06 -10.77 -11.30
CA ASN A 71 4.77 -10.12 -11.53
C ASN A 71 4.30 -9.21 -10.38
N ILE A 72 5.00 -9.21 -9.22
CA ILE A 72 4.68 -8.30 -8.09
C ILE A 72 5.69 -7.15 -8.10
N LEU A 73 5.20 -5.98 -8.39
CA LEU A 73 5.99 -4.75 -8.46
C LEU A 73 5.64 -3.83 -7.29
N THR A 74 6.58 -2.95 -6.94
CA THR A 74 6.37 -1.89 -5.95
C THR A 74 6.58 -0.55 -6.64
N GLY A 75 5.66 0.39 -6.40
CA GLY A 75 5.75 1.72 -7.00
C GLY A 75 4.88 2.74 -6.29
N VAL A 76 4.85 3.96 -6.83
CA VAL A 76 4.06 5.08 -6.31
C VAL A 76 2.81 5.27 -7.17
N PHE A 77 1.64 5.22 -6.53
CA PHE A 77 0.35 5.39 -7.22
C PHE A 77 0.03 6.86 -7.43
N GLN A 78 -0.29 7.22 -8.65
CA GLN A 78 -0.76 8.54 -9.05
C GLN A 78 -2.20 8.44 -9.53
N SER A 79 -3.14 8.88 -8.69
CA SER A 79 -4.55 8.89 -9.04
C SER A 79 -4.90 10.06 -9.98
N THR A 80 -6.02 9.90 -10.68
CA THR A 80 -6.66 10.94 -11.49
C THR A 80 -8.01 11.32 -10.89
N ASP A 81 -8.58 12.42 -11.35
CA ASP A 81 -9.94 12.90 -11.02
C ASP A 81 -11.05 11.92 -11.45
N ARG A 82 -10.75 11.01 -12.38
CA ARG A 82 -11.69 10.00 -12.91
C ARG A 82 -11.65 8.67 -12.16
N GLY A 83 -10.88 8.57 -11.07
CA GLY A 83 -10.80 7.38 -10.22
C GLY A 83 -9.80 6.30 -10.67
N PHE A 84 -9.37 6.28 -11.92
CA PHE A 84 -8.24 5.45 -12.35
C PHE A 84 -6.90 6.12 -12.03
N GLY A 85 -5.80 5.43 -12.20
CA GLY A 85 -4.47 6.01 -12.00
C GLY A 85 -3.37 5.24 -12.69
N PHE A 86 -2.14 5.60 -12.32
CA PHE A 86 -0.92 5.00 -12.82
C PHE A 86 0.02 4.69 -11.66
N VAL A 87 0.81 3.63 -11.78
CA VAL A 87 1.88 3.35 -10.83
C VAL A 87 3.21 3.50 -11.54
N THR A 88 4.02 4.43 -11.03
CA THR A 88 5.41 4.60 -11.41
C THR A 88 6.27 3.62 -10.63
N VAL A 89 6.97 2.73 -11.31
CA VAL A 89 7.87 1.72 -10.73
C VAL A 89 9.30 2.11 -11.05
N GLU A 90 10.17 2.12 -10.03
CA GLU A 90 11.59 2.44 -10.22
C GLU A 90 12.26 1.39 -11.13
N GLY A 91 12.95 1.87 -12.18
CA GLY A 91 13.62 1.01 -13.17
C GLY A 91 12.74 0.53 -14.31
N GLU A 92 11.46 0.91 -14.35
CA GLU A 92 10.57 0.68 -15.50
C GLU A 92 10.45 1.95 -16.33
N ASP A 93 10.45 1.82 -17.66
CA ASP A 93 10.40 2.96 -18.58
C ASP A 93 9.00 3.58 -18.71
N GLU A 94 7.96 2.84 -18.33
CA GLU A 94 6.57 3.27 -18.49
C GLU A 94 5.74 3.00 -17.24
N ASP A 95 4.83 3.92 -16.94
CA ASP A 95 3.85 3.78 -15.87
C ASP A 95 2.84 2.66 -16.17
N ILE A 96 2.44 1.96 -15.12
CA ILE A 96 1.47 0.87 -15.20
C ILE A 96 0.08 1.43 -14.93
N PHE A 97 -0.85 1.25 -15.87
CA PHE A 97 -2.22 1.70 -15.76
C PHE A 97 -3.01 0.86 -14.75
N ILE A 98 -3.74 1.52 -13.85
CA ILE A 98 -4.59 0.91 -12.82
C ILE A 98 -6.03 1.39 -13.04
N ARG A 99 -6.94 0.46 -13.27
CA ARG A 99 -8.37 0.77 -13.38
C ARG A 99 -8.92 1.19 -12.01
N GLU A 100 -10.01 1.95 -11.99
CA GLU A 100 -10.68 2.35 -10.75
C GLU A 100 -11.02 1.16 -9.84
N SER A 101 -11.54 0.06 -10.41
CA SER A 101 -11.86 -1.18 -9.70
C SER A 101 -10.65 -1.89 -9.07
N ASP A 102 -9.46 -1.59 -9.55
CA ASP A 102 -8.21 -2.28 -9.21
C ASP A 102 -7.27 -1.43 -8.33
N THR A 103 -7.75 -0.27 -7.84
CA THR A 103 -6.95 0.67 -7.01
C THR A 103 -6.77 0.22 -5.56
N CYS A 104 -7.54 -0.77 -5.07
CA CYS A 104 -7.48 -1.23 -3.66
C CYS A 104 -7.64 -0.08 -2.64
N ASN A 105 -8.41 0.97 -2.98
CA ASN A 105 -8.56 2.23 -2.21
C ASN A 105 -7.25 3.01 -1.98
N ALA A 106 -6.22 2.79 -2.78
CA ALA A 106 -5.01 3.59 -2.73
C ALA A 106 -5.30 5.05 -3.08
N LEU A 107 -4.68 5.95 -2.35
CA LEU A 107 -4.75 7.39 -2.53
C LEU A 107 -3.58 7.90 -3.36
N HIS A 108 -3.68 9.13 -3.80
CA HIS A 108 -2.60 9.79 -4.54
C HIS A 108 -1.30 9.81 -3.73
N GLN A 109 -0.18 9.45 -4.36
CA GLN A 109 1.16 9.33 -3.77
C GLN A 109 1.37 8.14 -2.82
N ASP A 110 0.40 7.24 -2.67
CA ASP A 110 0.61 6.04 -1.89
C ASP A 110 1.67 5.14 -2.51
N LYS A 111 2.55 4.59 -1.68
CA LYS A 111 3.45 3.51 -2.06
C LYS A 111 2.71 2.19 -2.02
N VAL A 112 2.67 1.49 -3.14
CA VAL A 112 1.79 0.33 -3.33
C VAL A 112 2.55 -0.88 -3.88
N GLN A 113 2.02 -2.06 -3.59
CA GLN A 113 2.33 -3.28 -4.35
C GLN A 113 1.23 -3.57 -5.36
N LEU A 114 1.64 -3.99 -6.54
CA LEU A 114 0.75 -4.34 -7.63
C LEU A 114 1.19 -5.63 -8.33
N VAL A 115 0.26 -6.28 -8.99
CA VAL A 115 0.51 -7.37 -9.93
C VAL A 115 0.14 -6.92 -11.33
N ILE A 116 0.90 -7.37 -12.33
CA ILE A 116 0.57 -7.14 -13.74
C ILE A 116 -0.60 -8.04 -14.13
N THR A 117 -1.66 -7.43 -14.65
CA THR A 117 -2.85 -8.15 -15.15
C THR A 117 -2.87 -8.26 -16.67
N CYS A 118 -2.20 -7.36 -17.36
CA CYS A 118 -2.04 -7.38 -18.80
C CYS A 118 -0.69 -6.77 -19.17
N GLU A 119 0.12 -7.53 -19.90
CA GLU A 119 1.38 -7.02 -20.47
C GLU A 119 1.10 -6.11 -21.65
N LYS A 120 2.08 -5.23 -21.92
CA LYS A 120 2.03 -4.34 -23.08
C LYS A 120 2.00 -5.14 -24.37
N THR A 121 1.06 -4.82 -25.26
CA THR A 121 0.99 -5.33 -26.63
C THR A 121 0.78 -4.17 -27.59
N GLU A 122 0.90 -4.42 -28.90
CA GLU A 122 0.66 -3.40 -29.90
C GLU A 122 -0.77 -2.82 -29.76
N GLY A 123 -0.87 -1.51 -29.51
CA GLY A 123 -2.13 -0.80 -29.25
C GLY A 123 -2.72 -0.95 -27.84
N ARG A 124 -2.06 -1.67 -26.90
CA ARG A 124 -2.54 -1.84 -25.54
C ARG A 124 -1.43 -1.56 -24.51
N ARG A 125 -1.70 -0.67 -23.56
CA ARG A 125 -0.78 -0.34 -22.46
C ARG A 125 -0.68 -1.49 -21.44
N ARG A 126 0.39 -1.49 -20.66
CA ARG A 126 0.55 -2.38 -19.53
C ARG A 126 -0.46 -2.04 -18.43
N GLU A 127 -1.19 -3.04 -17.93
CA GLU A 127 -2.20 -2.86 -16.89
C GLU A 127 -1.85 -3.66 -15.64
N GLY A 128 -2.19 -3.13 -14.48
CA GLY A 128 -1.95 -3.78 -13.19
C GLY A 128 -3.13 -3.66 -12.24
N ARG A 129 -3.04 -4.40 -11.13
CA ARG A 129 -3.95 -4.32 -9.99
C ARG A 129 -3.14 -4.09 -8.72
N ILE A 130 -3.51 -3.10 -7.93
CA ILE A 130 -2.94 -2.88 -6.60
C ILE A 130 -3.45 -3.99 -5.68
N ILE A 131 -2.53 -4.67 -5.00
CA ILE A 131 -2.84 -5.74 -4.06
C ILE A 131 -2.66 -5.30 -2.62
N ARG A 132 -1.86 -4.25 -2.37
CA ARG A 132 -1.60 -3.72 -1.03
C ARG A 132 -1.08 -2.28 -1.10
N ILE A 133 -1.50 -1.47 -0.13
CA ILE A 133 -0.89 -0.19 0.20
C ILE A 133 0.21 -0.47 1.23
N LEU A 134 1.43 -0.03 0.95
CA LEU A 134 2.60 -0.20 1.82
C LEU A 134 2.75 0.99 2.77
N GLU A 135 2.56 2.19 2.23
CA GLU A 135 2.73 3.45 2.92
C GLU A 135 1.82 4.50 2.30
N HIS A 136 1.16 5.31 3.13
CA HIS A 136 0.39 6.46 2.65
C HIS A 136 1.32 7.63 2.36
N GLY A 137 1.25 8.16 1.15
CA GLY A 137 2.08 9.28 0.73
C GLY A 137 1.64 10.62 1.31
N MET A 138 0.40 10.73 1.79
CA MET A 138 -0.17 11.93 2.38
C MET A 138 -0.81 11.59 3.72
N ASN A 139 -0.43 12.34 4.76
CA ASN A 139 -0.96 12.19 6.13
C ASN A 139 -2.08 13.20 6.44
N GLN A 140 -2.31 14.15 5.56
CA GLN A 140 -3.30 15.21 5.73
C GLN A 140 -3.91 15.60 4.40
N ILE A 141 -5.21 15.82 4.40
CA ILE A 141 -5.96 16.28 3.23
C ILE A 141 -6.70 17.54 3.59
N VAL A 142 -6.54 18.58 2.77
CA VAL A 142 -7.26 19.86 2.90
C VAL A 142 -8.50 19.83 2.03
N GLY A 143 -9.64 20.29 2.56
CA GLY A 143 -10.88 20.35 1.80
C GLY A 143 -11.97 21.15 2.49
N ILE A 144 -13.15 21.20 1.86
CA ILE A 144 -14.33 21.89 2.38
C ILE A 144 -15.25 20.91 3.07
N PHE A 145 -15.55 21.18 4.33
CA PHE A 145 -16.47 20.36 5.11
C PHE A 145 -17.92 20.61 4.75
N GLN A 146 -18.69 19.54 4.57
CA GLN A 146 -20.13 19.56 4.40
C GLN A 146 -20.79 18.65 5.46
N LYS A 147 -21.63 19.24 6.30
CA LYS A 147 -22.39 18.52 7.32
C LYS A 147 -23.63 17.86 6.71
N ASN A 148 -23.88 16.60 7.06
CA ASN A 148 -25.08 15.86 6.68
C ASN A 148 -25.67 15.17 7.92
N GLY A 149 -26.59 15.87 8.61
CA GLY A 149 -27.18 15.38 9.84
C GLY A 149 -26.15 15.11 10.95
N ALA A 150 -25.97 13.85 11.33
CA ALA A 150 -25.07 13.42 12.38
C ALA A 150 -23.62 13.17 11.93
N TYR A 151 -23.33 13.18 10.64
CA TYR A 151 -21.99 12.99 10.05
C TYR A 151 -21.70 14.08 9.02
N GLY A 152 -20.53 14.03 8.42
CA GLY A 152 -20.18 14.98 7.36
C GLY A 152 -19.23 14.36 6.35
N PHE A 153 -18.94 15.13 5.32
CA PHE A 153 -17.95 14.83 4.30
C PHE A 153 -16.98 15.98 4.15
N VAL A 154 -15.76 15.67 3.80
CA VAL A 154 -14.79 16.68 3.33
C VAL A 154 -14.59 16.45 1.85
N ILE A 155 -14.89 17.50 1.06
CA ILE A 155 -14.62 17.55 -0.37
C ILE A 155 -13.17 18.03 -0.51
N PRO A 156 -12.23 17.17 -0.97
CA PRO A 156 -10.83 17.55 -1.10
C PRO A 156 -10.63 18.70 -2.12
N ASP A 157 -9.76 19.65 -1.80
CA ASP A 157 -9.36 20.69 -2.75
C ASP A 157 -8.57 20.12 -3.94
N ASN A 158 -7.81 19.05 -3.67
CA ASN A 158 -7.03 18.39 -4.70
C ASN A 158 -7.92 17.40 -5.47
N ARG A 159 -8.19 17.71 -6.74
CA ARG A 159 -9.01 16.90 -7.66
C ARG A 159 -8.47 15.49 -7.94
N LYS A 160 -7.24 15.20 -7.53
CA LYS A 160 -6.67 13.84 -7.59
C LYS A 160 -7.32 12.88 -6.58
N PHE A 161 -8.10 13.39 -5.62
CA PHE A 161 -8.99 12.60 -4.78
C PHE A 161 -10.37 12.56 -5.40
N SER A 162 -10.74 11.43 -5.97
CA SER A 162 -12.02 11.25 -6.67
C SER A 162 -13.22 11.01 -5.74
N LYS A 163 -12.98 10.85 -4.45
CA LYS A 163 -14.02 10.56 -3.45
C LYS A 163 -13.95 11.53 -2.28
N ASP A 164 -15.12 11.88 -1.77
CA ASP A 164 -15.26 12.66 -0.54
C ASP A 164 -14.87 11.84 0.67
N ILE A 165 -14.28 12.50 1.68
CA ILE A 165 -13.81 11.85 2.90
C ILE A 165 -14.94 11.87 3.94
N PHE A 166 -15.38 10.70 4.36
CA PHE A 166 -16.39 10.57 5.40
C PHE A 166 -15.85 10.94 6.78
N ILE A 167 -16.59 11.82 7.48
CA ILE A 167 -16.27 12.26 8.85
C ILE A 167 -17.39 11.81 9.80
N PRO A 168 -17.13 10.87 10.70
CA PRO A 168 -18.12 10.42 11.67
C PRO A 168 -18.41 11.51 12.73
N LYS A 169 -19.57 11.41 13.38
CA LYS A 169 -20.10 12.40 14.30
C LYS A 169 -19.09 12.85 15.39
N ASP A 170 -18.39 11.90 15.97
CA ASP A 170 -17.42 12.12 17.05
C ASP A 170 -16.14 12.85 16.59
N LYS A 171 -15.90 12.95 15.28
CA LYS A 171 -14.74 13.61 14.67
C LYS A 171 -15.04 15.00 14.10
N ILE A 172 -16.30 15.40 14.01
CA ILE A 172 -16.69 16.70 13.43
C ILE A 172 -16.16 17.89 14.25
N ARG A 173 -16.01 17.71 15.56
CA ARG A 173 -15.64 18.82 16.47
C ARG A 173 -16.55 20.04 16.30
N SER A 174 -15.98 21.25 16.03
CA SER A 174 -16.68 22.51 15.82
C SER A 174 -16.86 22.88 14.35
N ALA A 175 -16.58 21.96 13.41
CA ALA A 175 -16.69 22.27 11.99
C ALA A 175 -18.16 22.42 11.56
N VAL A 176 -18.43 23.45 10.75
CA VAL A 176 -19.71 23.70 10.09
C VAL A 176 -19.55 23.68 8.57
N THR A 177 -20.64 23.47 7.86
CA THR A 177 -20.65 23.44 6.39
C THR A 177 -19.99 24.70 5.83
N GLY A 178 -19.08 24.54 4.88
CA GLY A 178 -18.32 25.60 4.24
C GLY A 178 -16.96 25.88 4.89
N HIS A 179 -16.67 25.32 6.08
CA HIS A 179 -15.35 25.49 6.67
C HIS A 179 -14.29 24.74 5.87
N LYS A 180 -13.15 25.41 5.67
CA LYS A 180 -11.93 24.77 5.18
C LYS A 180 -11.27 24.04 6.33
N VAL A 181 -11.06 22.74 6.15
CA VAL A 181 -10.56 21.84 7.19
C VAL A 181 -9.39 20.99 6.70
N VAL A 182 -8.61 20.50 7.67
CA VAL A 182 -7.56 19.51 7.45
C VAL A 182 -7.99 18.22 8.14
N VAL A 183 -7.95 17.13 7.43
CA VAL A 183 -8.34 15.80 7.89
C VAL A 183 -7.26 14.78 7.60
#